data_ec9f6c7c8b38f5714da06cc02a95ab3b
#
_entry.id   ec9f6c7c8b38f5714da06cc02a95ab3b
#
_cell.length_a   1.000
_cell.length_b   1.000
_cell.length_c   1.000
_cell.angle_alpha   90.00
_cell.angle_beta   90.00
_cell.angle_gamma   90.00
#
_symmetry.space_group_name_H-M   'P 1'
#
loop_
_entity.id
_entity.type
_entity.pdbx_description
1 polymer ?
#
loop_
_entity_poly.entity_id
_entity_poly.type
_entity_poly.pdbx_seq_one_letter_code
_entity_poly.pdbx_strand_id
1 'polypeptide(L)'
;MASNSASATAGKPIRCKAAVCRKAGESLIIEEIEVAPPTSWEVRIKILCTSLCHSDVTFWKLSDGPVSAFPRILGHEAAGVVESVGENVEEVKEGDIVIPVFQRNCGECRDCKCPKGNICSKFPEDFLCGMPRDGSSRFKDKYGEKLYHTLWVSSFTEYTVVDVTHVVKMNPHFPIDKASLLSCGVSTGLGAAWRVADIEEGSIVAVFGLGAVGLAVVQGAKLRGASKIIGVDLNPEKFEIGKKFGLTNFINPTTCGEKSTSQIIKEMSDGGADYCFECIGLASLMQEAFTSSRKELNLDGFITHEVNFEDINKAFDLLEAGKTLRCIIWMGK
;
A
#
# COMPACT_ATOMS: atom_id res chain seq x y z
N MET A 1 30.74 1.33 -30.40
CA MET A 1 31.27 0.36 -29.43
C MET A 1 31.37 1.10 -28.11
N ALA A 2 30.35 1.04 -27.24
CA ALA A 2 30.43 1.60 -25.90
C ALA A 2 31.19 0.59 -25.05
N SER A 3 32.33 1.00 -24.50
CA SER A 3 33.12 0.21 -23.59
C SER A 3 32.29 -0.09 -22.33
N ASN A 4 31.97 -1.36 -22.11
CA ASN A 4 31.43 -1.88 -20.86
C ASN A 4 32.52 -1.76 -19.79
N SER A 5 32.72 -0.60 -19.18
CA SER A 5 33.51 -0.48 -17.96
C SER A 5 32.58 -0.85 -16.81
N ALA A 6 32.69 -2.08 -16.30
CA ALA A 6 32.04 -2.47 -15.05
C ALA A 6 32.32 -1.41 -13.97
N SER A 7 31.31 -1.10 -13.15
CA SER A 7 31.47 -0.13 -12.04
C SER A 7 32.71 -0.47 -11.23
N ALA A 8 33.50 0.54 -10.89
CA ALA A 8 34.71 0.37 -10.07
C ALA A 8 34.44 -0.27 -8.69
N THR A 9 33.17 -0.28 -8.28
CA THR A 9 32.65 -0.84 -7.03
C THR A 9 31.97 -2.19 -7.18
N ALA A 10 31.83 -2.71 -8.42
CA ALA A 10 31.22 -4.02 -8.67
C ALA A 10 31.94 -5.11 -7.85
N GLY A 11 31.16 -5.94 -7.15
CA GLY A 11 31.69 -7.02 -6.30
C GLY A 11 32.37 -6.57 -4.99
N LYS A 12 32.41 -5.27 -4.68
CA LYS A 12 33.00 -4.74 -3.44
C LYS A 12 31.96 -4.06 -2.57
N PRO A 13 32.11 -4.06 -1.23
CA PRO A 13 31.29 -3.24 -0.36
C PRO A 13 31.46 -1.73 -0.68
N ILE A 14 30.39 -0.98 -0.50
CA ILE A 14 30.36 0.48 -0.62
C ILE A 14 30.12 1.09 0.75
N ARG A 15 30.91 2.10 1.13
CA ARG A 15 30.61 2.94 2.28
C ARG A 15 29.82 4.15 1.82
N CYS A 16 28.73 4.41 2.51
CA CYS A 16 27.82 5.50 2.17
C CYS A 16 27.03 5.97 3.40
N LYS A 17 26.28 7.06 3.25
CA LYS A 17 25.40 7.56 4.32
C LYS A 17 24.04 6.91 4.28
N ALA A 18 23.47 6.67 5.47
CA ALA A 18 22.10 6.21 5.66
C ALA A 18 21.46 6.89 6.86
N ALA A 19 20.14 7.02 6.84
CA ALA A 19 19.34 7.42 7.99
C ALA A 19 18.94 6.17 8.79
N VAL A 20 19.66 5.90 9.87
CA VAL A 20 19.50 4.71 10.69
C VAL A 20 18.55 4.99 11.85
N CYS A 21 17.55 4.16 12.03
CA CYS A 21 16.69 4.12 13.20
C CYS A 21 17.25 3.09 14.19
N ARG A 22 17.78 3.55 15.34
CA ARG A 22 18.42 2.67 16.33
C ARG A 22 17.39 1.93 17.20
N LYS A 23 16.28 2.60 17.55
CA LYS A 23 15.16 2.02 18.29
C LYS A 23 13.84 2.61 17.84
N ALA A 24 12.75 1.89 18.14
CA ALA A 24 11.40 2.33 17.78
C ALA A 24 11.11 3.74 18.33
N GLY A 25 10.62 4.63 17.46
CA GLY A 25 10.23 6.00 17.82
C GLY A 25 11.38 6.99 18.06
N GLU A 26 12.65 6.55 18.04
CA GLU A 26 13.79 7.45 18.15
C GLU A 26 14.07 8.20 16.84
N SER A 27 14.65 9.38 16.93
CA SER A 27 15.09 10.16 15.76
C SER A 27 16.07 9.37 14.91
N LEU A 28 15.92 9.47 13.58
CA LEU A 28 16.85 8.88 12.64
C LEU A 28 18.22 9.59 12.74
N ILE A 29 19.30 8.83 12.71
CA ILE A 29 20.66 9.33 12.77
C ILE A 29 21.32 9.10 11.42
N ILE A 30 21.92 10.16 10.84
CA ILE A 30 22.70 9.99 9.62
C ILE A 30 24.05 9.43 9.98
N GLU A 31 24.32 8.21 9.53
CA GLU A 31 25.55 7.48 9.82
C GLU A 31 26.23 6.99 8.54
N GLU A 32 27.54 6.75 8.60
CA GLU A 32 28.24 5.98 7.60
C GLU A 32 27.99 4.50 7.83
N ILE A 33 27.57 3.81 6.79
CA ILE A 33 27.30 2.38 6.78
C ILE A 33 28.09 1.68 5.67
N GLU A 34 28.19 0.37 5.74
CA GLU A 34 28.70 -0.48 4.68
C GLU A 34 27.54 -1.23 4.01
N VAL A 35 27.46 -1.12 2.68
CA VAL A 35 26.51 -1.84 1.83
C VAL A 35 27.25 -2.93 1.06
N ALA A 36 26.90 -4.18 1.31
CA ALA A 36 27.50 -5.33 0.66
C ALA A 36 27.24 -5.32 -0.87
N PRO A 37 28.07 -5.98 -1.68
CA PRO A 37 27.76 -6.23 -3.08
C PRO A 37 26.51 -7.10 -3.21
N PRO A 38 25.79 -7.03 -4.34
CA PRO A 38 24.65 -7.90 -4.60
C PRO A 38 25.10 -9.36 -4.76
N THR A 39 24.30 -10.30 -4.24
CA THR A 39 24.46 -11.73 -4.50
C THR A 39 23.73 -12.13 -5.79
N SER A 40 23.68 -13.41 -6.11
CA SER A 40 23.29 -13.94 -7.44
C SER A 40 22.00 -13.37 -8.03
N TRP A 41 20.98 -13.09 -7.19
CA TRP A 41 19.65 -12.62 -7.65
C TRP A 41 19.35 -11.20 -7.17
N GLU A 42 20.36 -10.43 -6.84
CA GLU A 42 20.20 -9.13 -6.22
C GLU A 42 20.68 -7.99 -7.13
N VAL A 43 20.15 -6.83 -6.87
CA VAL A 43 20.49 -5.59 -7.57
C VAL A 43 20.90 -4.55 -6.53
N ARG A 44 22.09 -3.98 -6.68
CA ARG A 44 22.48 -2.81 -5.89
C ARG A 44 22.11 -1.55 -6.64
N ILE A 45 21.36 -0.70 -5.97
CA ILE A 45 20.78 0.51 -6.55
C ILE A 45 21.38 1.73 -5.84
N LYS A 46 21.92 2.67 -6.62
CA LYS A 46 22.21 4.03 -6.15
C LYS A 46 20.90 4.80 -6.10
N ILE A 47 20.45 5.16 -4.93
CA ILE A 47 19.22 5.93 -4.74
C ILE A 47 19.45 7.37 -5.19
N LEU A 48 18.58 7.88 -6.06
CA LEU A 48 18.58 9.24 -6.54
C LEU A 48 17.60 10.12 -5.77
N CYS A 49 16.44 9.57 -5.44
CA CYS A 49 15.45 10.20 -4.57
C CYS A 49 14.60 9.14 -3.86
N THR A 50 14.05 9.52 -2.73
CA THR A 50 13.11 8.71 -1.95
C THR A 50 12.02 9.61 -1.38
N SER A 51 10.81 9.06 -1.25
CA SER A 51 9.64 9.71 -0.66
C SER A 51 9.37 9.15 0.73
N LEU A 52 8.75 9.94 1.59
CA LEU A 52 8.30 9.50 2.90
C LEU A 52 6.83 9.08 2.84
N CYS A 53 6.54 7.84 3.22
CA CYS A 53 5.21 7.29 3.30
C CYS A 53 4.76 7.09 4.76
N HIS A 54 3.45 7.05 5.00
CA HIS A 54 2.93 6.74 6.33
C HIS A 54 3.32 5.33 6.82
N SER A 55 3.56 4.39 5.90
CA SER A 55 4.10 3.07 6.26
C SER A 55 5.47 3.16 6.91
N ASP A 56 6.34 4.09 6.49
CA ASP A 56 7.63 4.31 7.16
C ASP A 56 7.43 4.78 8.60
N VAL A 57 6.44 5.65 8.85
CA VAL A 57 6.07 6.10 10.20
C VAL A 57 5.55 4.93 11.03
N THR A 58 4.79 4.03 10.44
CA THR A 58 4.30 2.81 11.12
C THR A 58 5.47 1.93 11.54
N PHE A 59 6.39 1.61 10.61
CA PHE A 59 7.58 0.80 10.92
C PHE A 59 8.56 1.50 11.86
N TRP A 60 8.64 2.83 11.82
CA TRP A 60 9.42 3.61 12.76
C TRP A 60 8.93 3.49 14.19
N LYS A 61 7.60 3.46 14.40
CA LYS A 61 6.97 3.36 15.72
C LYS A 61 6.79 1.93 16.22
N LEU A 62 6.93 0.94 15.35
CA LEU A 62 6.64 -0.44 15.66
C LEU A 62 7.66 -1.02 16.64
N SER A 63 7.29 -1.13 17.90
CA SER A 63 8.16 -1.62 18.99
C SER A 63 8.00 -3.11 19.28
N ASP A 64 7.03 -3.79 18.65
CA ASP A 64 6.67 -5.17 18.97
C ASP A 64 6.26 -5.94 17.70
N GLY A 65 6.35 -7.27 17.77
CA GLY A 65 5.97 -8.17 16.69
C GLY A 65 7.12 -8.59 15.74
N PRO A 66 6.85 -9.49 14.80
CA PRO A 66 7.87 -10.17 13.97
C PRO A 66 8.65 -9.26 13.03
N VAL A 67 8.12 -8.09 12.73
CA VAL A 67 8.77 -7.09 11.86
C VAL A 67 9.38 -5.92 12.63
N SER A 68 9.42 -6.00 13.96
CA SER A 68 9.97 -5.00 14.88
C SER A 68 11.46 -5.27 15.17
N ALA A 69 12.30 -5.21 14.14
CA ALA A 69 13.75 -5.42 14.28
C ALA A 69 14.51 -4.10 14.14
N PHE A 70 15.42 -3.84 15.09
CA PHE A 70 16.29 -2.64 15.15
C PHE A 70 17.72 -3.05 15.49
N PRO A 71 18.75 -2.27 15.11
CA PRO A 71 18.67 -1.04 14.30
C PRO A 71 18.30 -1.33 12.83
N ARG A 72 17.59 -0.39 12.17
CA ARG A 72 17.10 -0.58 10.80
C ARG A 72 17.21 0.66 9.92
N ILE A 73 17.17 0.44 8.60
CA ILE A 73 17.03 1.49 7.59
C ILE A 73 15.62 1.45 7.06
N LEU A 74 14.90 2.58 7.16
CA LEU A 74 13.55 2.76 6.64
C LEU A 74 13.57 3.17 5.16
N GLY A 75 12.39 3.50 4.62
CA GLY A 75 12.20 3.95 3.24
C GLY A 75 11.84 2.82 2.29
N HIS A 76 10.78 3.03 1.48
CA HIS A 76 10.32 2.05 0.50
C HIS A 76 9.74 2.68 -0.78
N GLU A 77 9.66 4.00 -0.85
CA GLU A 77 9.28 4.73 -2.06
C GLU A 77 10.51 5.43 -2.65
N ALA A 78 11.10 4.87 -3.71
CA ALA A 78 12.34 5.42 -4.24
C ALA A 78 12.48 5.23 -5.75
N ALA A 79 13.41 5.98 -6.32
CA ALA A 79 13.93 5.76 -7.66
C ALA A 79 15.45 5.89 -7.65
N GLY A 80 16.11 5.11 -8.49
CA GLY A 80 17.56 5.08 -8.54
C GLY A 80 18.11 4.51 -9.83
N VAL A 81 19.43 4.37 -9.85
CA VAL A 81 20.19 3.77 -10.95
C VAL A 81 20.79 2.47 -10.48
N VAL A 82 20.69 1.43 -11.28
CA VAL A 82 21.39 0.16 -11.05
C VAL A 82 22.89 0.42 -11.05
N GLU A 83 23.54 0.15 -9.92
CA GLU A 83 25.01 0.28 -9.79
C GLU A 83 25.71 -1.01 -10.15
N SER A 84 25.18 -2.15 -9.69
CA SER A 84 25.66 -3.48 -10.06
C SER A 84 24.57 -4.52 -9.88
N VAL A 85 24.74 -5.67 -10.52
CA VAL A 85 23.79 -6.78 -10.50
C VAL A 85 24.48 -8.09 -10.15
N GLY A 86 23.75 -9.03 -9.56
CA GLY A 86 24.18 -10.40 -9.34
C GLY A 86 24.20 -11.21 -10.65
N GLU A 87 24.89 -12.35 -10.62
CA GLU A 87 25.18 -13.18 -11.82
C GLU A 87 23.92 -13.73 -12.52
N ASN A 88 22.80 -13.89 -11.80
CA ASN A 88 21.56 -14.45 -12.33
C ASN A 88 20.50 -13.38 -12.65
N VAL A 89 20.87 -12.10 -12.64
CA VAL A 89 19.96 -11.01 -12.97
C VAL A 89 20.03 -10.70 -14.46
N GLU A 90 18.92 -10.90 -15.15
CA GLU A 90 18.78 -10.63 -16.61
C GLU A 90 17.83 -9.46 -16.90
N GLU A 91 16.93 -9.10 -15.97
CA GLU A 91 15.85 -8.13 -16.17
C GLU A 91 16.34 -6.69 -16.24
N VAL A 92 17.43 -6.40 -15.54
CA VAL A 92 18.06 -5.07 -15.47
C VAL A 92 19.58 -5.18 -15.54
N LYS A 93 20.22 -4.07 -15.90
CA LYS A 93 21.68 -3.96 -16.00
C LYS A 93 22.17 -2.64 -15.42
N GLU A 94 23.48 -2.56 -15.18
CA GLU A 94 24.15 -1.32 -14.76
C GLU A 94 23.74 -0.13 -15.65
N GLY A 95 23.42 1.00 -14.99
CA GLY A 95 22.96 2.22 -15.63
C GLY A 95 21.45 2.30 -15.89
N ASP A 96 20.69 1.22 -15.74
CA ASP A 96 19.23 1.28 -15.87
C ASP A 96 18.59 2.10 -14.75
N ILE A 97 17.60 2.91 -15.12
CA ILE A 97 16.73 3.60 -14.16
C ILE A 97 15.68 2.62 -13.63
N VAL A 98 15.57 2.53 -12.33
CA VAL A 98 14.68 1.58 -11.66
C VAL A 98 13.95 2.21 -10.47
N ILE A 99 12.80 1.63 -10.13
CA ILE A 99 12.15 1.80 -8.84
C ILE A 99 12.18 0.47 -8.09
N PRO A 100 12.65 0.45 -6.83
CA PRO A 100 12.43 -0.69 -5.96
C PRO A 100 10.98 -0.67 -5.46
N VAL A 101 10.36 -1.83 -5.38
CA VAL A 101 8.97 -2.00 -4.93
C VAL A 101 8.89 -3.02 -3.80
N PHE A 102 8.09 -2.76 -2.79
CA PHE A 102 7.94 -3.68 -1.65
C PHE A 102 7.13 -4.93 -2.00
N GLN A 103 6.31 -4.87 -3.04
CA GLN A 103 5.58 -6.03 -3.56
C GLN A 103 6.44 -6.76 -4.60
N ARG A 104 6.88 -7.96 -4.26
CA ARG A 104 7.67 -8.80 -5.16
C ARG A 104 6.81 -9.41 -6.26
N ASN A 105 7.40 -9.57 -7.43
CA ASN A 105 6.79 -10.26 -8.57
C ASN A 105 7.82 -11.16 -9.26
N CYS A 106 7.68 -12.50 -9.14
CA CYS A 106 8.55 -13.42 -9.84
C CYS A 106 8.12 -13.70 -11.29
N GLY A 107 6.92 -13.26 -11.71
CA GLY A 107 6.37 -13.50 -13.05
C GLY A 107 5.99 -14.95 -13.37
N GLU A 108 6.33 -15.94 -12.52
CA GLU A 108 6.22 -17.38 -12.82
C GLU A 108 5.14 -18.08 -12.00
N CYS A 109 4.97 -17.73 -10.71
CA CYS A 109 4.04 -18.42 -9.83
C CYS A 109 2.58 -18.15 -10.23
N ARG A 110 1.68 -19.01 -9.74
CA ARG A 110 0.24 -18.90 -9.99
C ARG A 110 -0.29 -17.53 -9.62
N ASP A 111 0.14 -16.99 -8.48
CA ASP A 111 -0.38 -15.74 -7.96
C ASP A 111 0.14 -14.53 -8.74
N CYS A 112 1.39 -14.53 -9.18
CA CYS A 112 1.93 -13.50 -10.09
C CYS A 112 1.25 -13.52 -11.47
N LYS A 113 0.80 -14.69 -11.94
CA LYS A 113 0.04 -14.86 -13.20
C LYS A 113 -1.45 -14.58 -13.04
N CYS A 114 -1.96 -14.45 -11.82
CA CYS A 114 -3.36 -14.19 -11.55
C CYS A 114 -3.68 -12.70 -11.79
N PRO A 115 -4.63 -12.36 -12.69
CA PRO A 115 -4.97 -10.96 -12.95
C PRO A 115 -5.69 -10.28 -11.77
N LYS A 116 -6.15 -11.06 -10.79
CA LYS A 116 -6.88 -10.58 -9.59
C LYS A 116 -6.01 -10.51 -8.35
N GLY A 117 -4.76 -10.99 -8.39
CA GLY A 117 -3.82 -11.01 -7.27
C GLY A 117 -2.58 -10.17 -7.55
N ASN A 118 -1.84 -9.82 -6.50
CA ASN A 118 -0.58 -9.11 -6.58
C ASN A 118 0.45 -9.60 -5.53
N ILE A 119 0.16 -10.70 -4.83
CA ILE A 119 1.04 -11.26 -3.79
C ILE A 119 1.74 -12.48 -4.35
N CYS A 120 3.07 -12.39 -4.48
CA CYS A 120 3.89 -13.52 -4.94
C CYS A 120 4.01 -14.57 -3.84
N SER A 121 3.65 -15.82 -4.14
CA SER A 121 3.74 -16.96 -3.21
C SER A 121 5.04 -17.80 -3.36
N LYS A 122 5.97 -17.37 -4.22
CA LYS A 122 7.21 -18.15 -4.47
C LYS A 122 8.18 -18.15 -3.30
N PHE A 123 8.19 -17.10 -2.48
CA PHE A 123 9.10 -16.93 -1.36
C PHE A 123 8.34 -16.90 -0.04
N PRO A 124 8.87 -17.53 1.02
CA PRO A 124 8.28 -17.46 2.35
C PRO A 124 8.31 -16.01 2.87
N GLU A 125 7.32 -15.65 3.69
CA GLU A 125 7.24 -14.34 4.34
C GLU A 125 8.12 -14.24 5.60
N ASP A 126 8.91 -15.27 5.90
CA ASP A 126 9.63 -15.42 7.16
C ASP A 126 10.78 -14.40 7.34
N PHE A 127 11.23 -13.75 6.27
CA PHE A 127 12.40 -12.86 6.28
C PHE A 127 12.04 -11.38 6.14
N LEU A 128 11.01 -10.93 6.85
CA LEU A 128 10.46 -9.56 6.74
C LEU A 128 11.46 -8.42 7.04
N CYS A 129 12.53 -8.73 7.78
CA CYS A 129 13.56 -7.75 8.19
C CYS A 129 14.94 -8.01 7.55
N GLY A 130 15.01 -8.87 6.55
CA GLY A 130 16.22 -9.23 5.81
C GLY A 130 15.94 -9.45 4.35
N MET A 131 16.91 -10.02 3.61
CA MET A 131 16.74 -10.37 2.21
C MET A 131 15.75 -11.54 2.05
N PRO A 132 14.90 -11.54 1.01
CA PRO A 132 13.78 -12.50 0.91
C PRO A 132 14.20 -13.95 0.66
N ARG A 133 15.44 -14.19 0.22
CA ARG A 133 15.92 -15.54 -0.09
C ARG A 133 16.67 -16.21 1.05
N ASP A 134 17.33 -15.44 1.91
CA ASP A 134 18.25 -15.99 2.93
C ASP A 134 18.12 -15.35 4.32
N GLY A 135 17.26 -14.32 4.46
CA GLY A 135 17.06 -13.60 5.72
C GLY A 135 18.29 -12.77 6.17
N SER A 136 19.36 -12.76 5.41
CA SER A 136 20.56 -11.98 5.74
C SER A 136 20.33 -10.48 5.52
N SER A 137 21.25 -9.65 5.99
CA SER A 137 21.25 -8.22 5.67
C SER A 137 22.44 -7.88 4.76
N ARG A 138 22.22 -6.88 3.91
CA ARG A 138 23.27 -6.27 3.08
C ARG A 138 23.86 -5.01 3.71
N PHE A 139 23.43 -4.67 4.93
CA PHE A 139 23.86 -3.46 5.63
C PHE A 139 24.58 -3.79 6.94
N LYS A 140 25.67 -3.07 7.19
CA LYS A 140 26.38 -3.05 8.46
C LYS A 140 26.74 -1.62 8.83
N ASP A 141 26.70 -1.30 10.12
CA ASP A 141 27.21 -0.03 10.58
C ASP A 141 28.75 -0.04 10.63
N LYS A 142 29.35 1.09 11.00
CA LYS A 142 30.80 1.25 11.09
C LYS A 142 31.50 0.34 12.12
N TYR A 143 30.72 -0.30 13.00
CA TYR A 143 31.22 -1.28 13.98
C TYR A 143 31.03 -2.72 13.51
N GLY A 144 30.43 -2.93 12.34
CA GLY A 144 30.10 -4.25 11.80
C GLY A 144 28.79 -4.83 12.33
N GLU A 145 28.00 -4.05 13.09
CA GLU A 145 26.69 -4.45 13.55
C GLU A 145 25.71 -4.52 12.37
N LYS A 146 24.87 -5.57 12.37
CA LYS A 146 23.82 -5.76 11.36
C LYS A 146 22.76 -4.66 11.47
N LEU A 147 22.42 -4.04 10.34
CA LEU A 147 21.26 -3.17 10.20
C LEU A 147 20.14 -3.92 9.44
N TYR A 148 18.92 -3.87 9.96
CA TYR A 148 17.79 -4.60 9.38
C TYR A 148 17.16 -3.85 8.22
N HIS A 149 16.60 -4.62 7.28
CA HIS A 149 15.84 -4.09 6.16
C HIS A 149 14.42 -3.67 6.59
N THR A 150 13.82 -2.78 5.82
CA THR A 150 12.40 -2.42 5.90
C THR A 150 11.77 -2.65 4.54
N LEU A 151 10.73 -3.49 4.51
CA LEU A 151 9.95 -3.80 3.30
C LEU A 151 10.84 -4.24 2.11
N TRP A 152 11.98 -4.92 2.40
CA TRP A 152 12.98 -5.39 1.42
C TRP A 152 13.59 -4.31 0.52
N VAL A 153 13.34 -3.02 0.81
CA VAL A 153 13.79 -1.87 0.01
C VAL A 153 14.82 -1.03 0.75
N SER A 154 14.48 -0.50 1.94
CA SER A 154 15.38 0.32 2.76
C SER A 154 16.02 1.47 2.00
N SER A 155 15.22 2.43 1.52
CA SER A 155 15.69 3.48 0.61
C SER A 155 16.23 4.74 1.29
N PHE A 156 16.18 4.85 2.63
CA PHE A 156 16.77 6.01 3.33
C PHE A 156 18.28 5.86 3.47
N THR A 157 18.94 5.56 2.37
CA THR A 157 20.39 5.39 2.22
C THR A 157 20.81 5.77 0.80
N GLU A 158 22.07 6.10 0.59
CA GLU A 158 22.58 6.43 -0.74
C GLU A 158 22.64 5.19 -1.67
N TYR A 159 22.82 4.00 -1.10
CA TYR A 159 22.79 2.71 -1.84
C TYR A 159 21.97 1.68 -1.08
N THR A 160 21.15 0.95 -1.80
CA THR A 160 20.42 -0.22 -1.27
C THR A 160 20.66 -1.45 -2.11
N VAL A 161 20.43 -2.63 -1.53
CA VAL A 161 20.42 -3.91 -2.26
C VAL A 161 19.06 -4.54 -2.10
N VAL A 162 18.46 -4.93 -3.21
CA VAL A 162 17.14 -5.56 -3.28
C VAL A 162 17.20 -6.83 -4.12
N ASP A 163 16.29 -7.77 -3.89
CA ASP A 163 16.10 -8.91 -4.78
C ASP A 163 15.53 -8.43 -6.13
N VAL A 164 15.92 -9.05 -7.23
CA VAL A 164 15.46 -8.66 -8.57
C VAL A 164 13.93 -8.68 -8.71
N THR A 165 13.24 -9.54 -7.96
CA THR A 165 11.77 -9.59 -7.94
C THR A 165 11.10 -8.35 -7.33
N HIS A 166 11.88 -7.49 -6.71
CA HIS A 166 11.48 -6.19 -6.14
C HIS A 166 11.91 -5.00 -7.01
N VAL A 167 12.29 -5.22 -8.26
CA VAL A 167 12.80 -4.15 -9.14
C VAL A 167 11.90 -3.98 -10.35
N VAL A 168 11.55 -2.74 -10.65
CA VAL A 168 10.84 -2.37 -11.89
C VAL A 168 11.70 -1.41 -12.69
N LYS A 169 12.04 -1.80 -13.92
CA LYS A 169 12.76 -0.94 -14.86
C LYS A 169 11.86 0.18 -15.37
N MET A 170 12.39 1.39 -15.34
CA MET A 170 11.68 2.59 -15.78
C MET A 170 12.20 3.09 -17.14
N ASN A 171 11.35 3.82 -17.85
CA ASN A 171 11.80 4.56 -19.00
C ASN A 171 12.82 5.64 -18.54
N PRO A 172 14.03 5.72 -19.13
CA PRO A 172 15.06 6.66 -18.68
C PRO A 172 14.68 8.14 -18.83
N HIS A 173 13.66 8.45 -19.63
CA HIS A 173 13.14 9.81 -19.79
C HIS A 173 12.01 10.17 -18.82
N PHE A 174 11.57 9.20 -17.99
CA PHE A 174 10.55 9.48 -16.99
C PHE A 174 11.16 10.27 -15.81
N PRO A 175 10.49 11.35 -15.33
CA PRO A 175 11.02 12.17 -14.25
C PRO A 175 11.23 11.33 -12.97
N ILE A 176 12.44 11.36 -12.43
CA ILE A 176 12.88 10.51 -11.32
C ILE A 176 12.06 10.75 -10.05
N ASP A 177 11.80 12.02 -9.72
CA ASP A 177 10.98 12.42 -8.57
C ASP A 177 9.57 11.83 -8.63
N LYS A 178 8.97 11.77 -9.82
CA LYS A 178 7.66 11.18 -10.06
C LYS A 178 7.72 9.65 -10.09
N ALA A 179 8.82 9.09 -10.56
CA ALA A 179 9.02 7.64 -10.59
C ALA A 179 8.98 7.03 -9.17
N SER A 180 9.58 7.71 -8.18
CA SER A 180 9.58 7.24 -6.79
C SER A 180 8.18 7.05 -6.22
N LEU A 181 7.22 7.89 -6.60
CA LEU A 181 5.82 7.81 -6.13
C LEU A 181 5.07 6.59 -6.67
N LEU A 182 5.55 6.00 -7.78
CA LEU A 182 4.92 4.82 -8.39
C LEU A 182 5.26 3.51 -7.65
N SER A 183 6.21 3.54 -6.73
CA SER A 183 6.61 2.33 -6.00
C SER A 183 5.67 1.97 -4.85
N CYS A 184 4.78 2.87 -4.39
CA CYS A 184 3.80 2.59 -3.34
C CYS A 184 2.49 3.38 -3.52
N GLY A 185 2.41 4.60 -2.97
CA GLY A 185 1.15 5.31 -2.73
C GLY A 185 0.30 5.56 -3.97
N VAL A 186 0.91 6.02 -5.06
CA VAL A 186 0.19 6.32 -6.32
C VAL A 186 -0.32 5.03 -6.96
N SER A 187 0.53 4.01 -7.07
CA SER A 187 0.14 2.71 -7.65
C SER A 187 -0.91 1.99 -6.81
N THR A 188 -0.87 2.15 -5.48
CA THR A 188 -1.88 1.62 -4.56
C THR A 188 -3.25 2.24 -4.84
N GLY A 189 -3.35 3.55 -4.89
CA GLY A 189 -4.63 4.24 -5.13
C GLY A 189 -5.18 4.02 -6.55
N LEU A 190 -4.32 4.12 -7.56
CA LEU A 190 -4.71 3.82 -8.95
C LEU A 190 -5.15 2.36 -9.10
N GLY A 191 -4.41 1.42 -8.52
CA GLY A 191 -4.73 -0.01 -8.55
C GLY A 191 -6.06 -0.31 -7.87
N ALA A 192 -6.35 0.32 -6.75
CA ALA A 192 -7.63 0.19 -6.06
C ALA A 192 -8.80 0.63 -6.97
N ALA A 193 -8.65 1.77 -7.65
CA ALA A 193 -9.69 2.29 -8.54
C ALA A 193 -9.86 1.47 -9.84
N TRP A 194 -8.75 1.03 -10.46
CA TRP A 194 -8.77 0.44 -11.81
C TRP A 194 -8.84 -1.08 -11.83
N ARG A 195 -8.16 -1.73 -10.88
CA ARG A 195 -7.99 -3.19 -10.89
C ARG A 195 -8.88 -3.90 -9.89
N VAL A 196 -9.08 -3.30 -8.72
CA VAL A 196 -9.85 -3.91 -7.64
C VAL A 196 -11.32 -3.52 -7.76
N ALA A 197 -11.63 -2.22 -7.77
CA ALA A 197 -13.00 -1.74 -7.87
C ALA A 197 -13.53 -1.74 -9.31
N ASP A 198 -12.63 -1.64 -10.29
CA ASP A 198 -12.96 -1.55 -11.73
C ASP A 198 -14.07 -0.53 -11.99
N ILE A 199 -13.87 0.69 -11.47
CA ILE A 199 -14.87 1.77 -11.46
C ILE A 199 -15.48 1.95 -12.85
N GLU A 200 -16.81 1.93 -12.92
CA GLU A 200 -17.58 2.13 -14.14
C GLU A 200 -17.77 3.61 -14.47
N GLU A 201 -17.90 3.93 -15.76
CA GLU A 201 -18.21 5.27 -16.23
C GLU A 201 -19.57 5.74 -15.66
N GLY A 202 -19.62 7.00 -15.26
CA GLY A 202 -20.85 7.59 -14.69
C GLY A 202 -21.04 7.35 -13.19
N SER A 203 -20.23 6.49 -12.56
CA SER A 203 -20.34 6.14 -11.14
C SER A 203 -20.15 7.32 -10.20
N ILE A 204 -20.68 7.19 -8.99
CA ILE A 204 -20.45 8.09 -7.86
C ILE A 204 -19.46 7.41 -6.91
N VAL A 205 -18.37 8.10 -6.60
CA VAL A 205 -17.26 7.59 -5.78
C VAL A 205 -17.08 8.43 -4.53
N ALA A 206 -16.94 7.80 -3.36
CA ALA A 206 -16.58 8.45 -2.11
C ALA A 206 -15.19 8.00 -1.64
N VAL A 207 -14.33 8.95 -1.27
CA VAL A 207 -12.95 8.71 -0.83
C VAL A 207 -12.72 9.32 0.54
N PHE A 208 -12.50 8.48 1.53
CA PHE A 208 -12.20 8.88 2.90
C PHE A 208 -10.68 8.98 3.10
N GLY A 209 -10.22 10.20 3.38
CA GLY A 209 -8.79 10.53 3.46
C GLY A 209 -8.20 10.95 2.12
N LEU A 210 -7.76 12.21 2.05
CA LEU A 210 -7.16 12.83 0.86
C LEU A 210 -5.64 12.96 0.99
N GLY A 211 -4.99 11.88 1.47
CA GLY A 211 -3.54 11.68 1.39
C GLY A 211 -3.11 11.21 -0.01
N ALA A 212 -1.86 10.77 -0.14
CA ALA A 212 -1.30 10.31 -1.42
C ALA A 212 -2.14 9.18 -2.06
N VAL A 213 -2.53 8.17 -1.27
CA VAL A 213 -3.36 7.04 -1.74
C VAL A 213 -4.74 7.53 -2.15
N GLY A 214 -5.42 8.32 -1.28
CA GLY A 214 -6.78 8.81 -1.59
C GLY A 214 -6.82 9.72 -2.81
N LEU A 215 -5.83 10.61 -2.98
CA LEU A 215 -5.72 11.46 -4.19
C LEU A 215 -5.44 10.63 -5.45
N ALA A 216 -4.69 9.53 -5.35
CA ALA A 216 -4.48 8.60 -6.45
C ALA A 216 -5.78 7.84 -6.79
N VAL A 217 -6.60 7.47 -5.80
CA VAL A 217 -7.96 6.93 -6.03
C VAL A 217 -8.83 7.97 -6.75
N VAL A 218 -8.84 9.22 -6.28
CA VAL A 218 -9.59 10.33 -6.92
C VAL A 218 -9.20 10.47 -8.39
N GLN A 219 -7.90 10.48 -8.68
CA GLN A 219 -7.41 10.58 -10.07
C GLN A 219 -7.79 9.35 -10.88
N GLY A 220 -7.69 8.15 -10.28
CA GLY A 220 -8.12 6.89 -10.92
C GLY A 220 -9.60 6.89 -11.24
N ALA A 221 -10.46 7.32 -10.33
CA ALA A 221 -11.90 7.45 -10.53
C ALA A 221 -12.23 8.45 -11.65
N LYS A 222 -11.55 9.60 -11.66
CA LYS A 222 -11.70 10.59 -12.75
C LYS A 222 -11.34 10.00 -14.11
N LEU A 223 -10.21 9.30 -14.21
CA LEU A 223 -9.75 8.68 -15.47
C LEU A 223 -10.66 7.53 -15.92
N ARG A 224 -11.41 6.91 -15.00
CA ARG A 224 -12.43 5.90 -15.30
C ARG A 224 -13.80 6.51 -15.65
N GLY A 225 -13.93 7.84 -15.62
CA GLY A 225 -15.16 8.53 -16.01
C GLY A 225 -16.22 8.61 -14.91
N ALA A 226 -15.83 8.53 -13.63
CA ALA A 226 -16.75 8.77 -12.53
C ALA A 226 -17.43 10.14 -12.66
N SER A 227 -18.76 10.20 -12.53
CA SER A 227 -19.56 11.42 -12.69
C SER A 227 -19.49 12.35 -11.48
N LYS A 228 -19.30 11.76 -10.29
CA LYS A 228 -19.15 12.48 -9.03
C LYS A 228 -18.09 11.82 -8.16
N ILE A 229 -17.20 12.61 -7.61
CA ILE A 229 -16.13 12.15 -6.72
C ILE A 229 -16.17 13.00 -5.46
N ILE A 230 -16.58 12.39 -4.34
CA ILE A 230 -16.79 13.01 -3.05
C ILE A 230 -15.58 12.70 -2.17
N GLY A 231 -14.80 13.72 -1.79
CA GLY A 231 -13.68 13.57 -0.87
C GLY A 231 -14.10 13.87 0.57
N VAL A 232 -13.62 13.10 1.51
CA VAL A 232 -13.84 13.29 2.95
C VAL A 232 -12.48 13.45 3.64
N ASP A 233 -12.24 14.61 4.26
CA ASP A 233 -11.02 14.88 5.03
C ASP A 233 -11.28 15.95 6.10
N LEU A 234 -10.53 15.90 7.20
CA LEU A 234 -10.61 16.89 8.28
C LEU A 234 -9.91 18.21 7.92
N ASN A 235 -8.93 18.16 7.02
CA ASN A 235 -8.15 19.33 6.61
C ASN A 235 -8.78 20.01 5.39
N PRO A 236 -9.34 21.24 5.54
CA PRO A 236 -9.99 21.96 4.44
C PRO A 236 -9.02 22.32 3.29
N GLU A 237 -7.72 22.43 3.55
CA GLU A 237 -6.72 22.70 2.49
C GLU A 237 -6.64 21.57 1.45
N LYS A 238 -6.99 20.35 1.86
CA LYS A 238 -7.04 19.19 0.98
C LYS A 238 -8.08 19.31 -0.13
N PHE A 239 -9.10 20.11 0.05
CA PHE A 239 -10.12 20.31 -0.96
C PHE A 239 -9.57 20.99 -2.23
N GLU A 240 -8.81 22.06 -2.08
CA GLU A 240 -8.21 22.75 -3.23
C GLU A 240 -7.15 21.87 -3.95
N ILE A 241 -6.44 21.07 -3.20
CA ILE A 241 -5.54 20.06 -3.79
C ILE A 241 -6.38 19.00 -4.52
N GLY A 242 -7.40 18.45 -3.87
CA GLY A 242 -8.27 17.41 -4.41
C GLY A 242 -8.98 17.81 -5.70
N LYS A 243 -9.41 19.07 -5.84
CA LYS A 243 -9.98 19.60 -7.09
C LYS A 243 -9.03 19.42 -8.29
N LYS A 244 -7.72 19.65 -8.09
CA LYS A 244 -6.72 19.46 -9.14
C LYS A 244 -6.65 17.99 -9.61
N PHE A 245 -6.91 17.04 -8.70
CA PHE A 245 -6.94 15.61 -9.01
C PHE A 245 -8.28 15.15 -9.58
N GLY A 246 -9.37 15.88 -9.35
CA GLY A 246 -10.67 15.57 -9.92
C GLY A 246 -11.83 15.47 -8.94
N LEU A 247 -11.64 15.88 -7.69
CA LEU A 247 -12.76 15.98 -6.74
C LEU A 247 -13.83 16.93 -7.26
N THR A 248 -15.08 16.50 -7.17
CA THR A 248 -16.26 17.32 -7.48
C THR A 248 -16.89 17.91 -6.22
N ASN A 249 -16.83 17.19 -5.12
CA ASN A 249 -17.44 17.56 -3.84
C ASN A 249 -16.48 17.24 -2.69
N PHE A 250 -16.65 17.97 -1.58
CA PHE A 250 -15.83 17.81 -0.39
C PHE A 250 -16.70 17.84 0.88
N ILE A 251 -16.42 16.95 1.81
CA ILE A 251 -17.05 16.88 3.12
C ILE A 251 -15.97 16.97 4.19
N ASN A 252 -16.09 17.97 5.06
CA ASN A 252 -15.32 18.02 6.30
C ASN A 252 -16.21 17.51 7.44
N PRO A 253 -15.93 16.35 8.03
CA PRO A 253 -16.77 15.78 9.11
C PRO A 253 -16.96 16.70 10.30
N THR A 254 -16.01 17.60 10.59
CA THR A 254 -16.11 18.55 11.72
C THR A 254 -17.16 19.65 11.52
N THR A 255 -17.65 19.84 10.28
CA THR A 255 -18.62 20.88 9.93
C THR A 255 -19.99 20.33 9.57
N CYS A 256 -20.21 19.02 9.74
CA CYS A 256 -21.45 18.34 9.35
C CYS A 256 -22.62 18.50 10.35
N GLY A 257 -22.39 19.17 11.48
CA GLY A 257 -23.39 19.31 12.54
C GLY A 257 -23.75 17.95 13.16
N GLU A 258 -25.03 17.64 13.27
CA GLU A 258 -25.53 16.38 13.83
C GLU A 258 -25.57 15.21 12.81
N LYS A 259 -25.35 15.50 11.52
CA LYS A 259 -25.38 14.47 10.48
C LYS A 259 -24.07 13.70 10.43
N SER A 260 -24.17 12.37 10.27
CA SER A 260 -22.99 11.56 9.95
C SER A 260 -22.51 11.85 8.52
N THR A 261 -21.24 11.54 8.25
CA THR A 261 -20.66 11.66 6.89
C THR A 261 -21.44 10.79 5.89
N SER A 262 -21.84 9.58 6.30
CA SER A 262 -22.61 8.66 5.46
C SER A 262 -23.99 9.20 5.11
N GLN A 263 -24.66 9.88 6.04
CA GLN A 263 -25.93 10.55 5.74
C GLN A 263 -25.76 11.62 4.67
N ILE A 264 -24.72 12.46 4.77
CA ILE A 264 -24.46 13.52 3.79
C ILE A 264 -24.10 12.91 2.43
N ILE A 265 -23.26 11.86 2.40
CA ILE A 265 -22.92 11.17 1.15
C ILE A 265 -24.18 10.62 0.48
N LYS A 266 -25.09 9.99 1.24
CA LYS A 266 -26.35 9.45 0.70
C LYS A 266 -27.25 10.55 0.13
N GLU A 267 -27.35 11.71 0.82
CA GLU A 267 -28.10 12.86 0.32
C GLU A 267 -27.50 13.41 -0.99
N MET A 268 -26.16 13.42 -1.10
CA MET A 268 -25.46 13.92 -2.28
C MET A 268 -25.44 12.94 -3.47
N SER A 269 -25.72 11.66 -3.23
CA SER A 269 -25.59 10.56 -4.18
C SER A 269 -26.89 9.80 -4.44
N ASP A 270 -28.01 10.33 -4.01
CA ASP A 270 -29.33 9.69 -4.17
C ASP A 270 -29.34 8.24 -3.68
N GLY A 271 -29.00 8.06 -2.39
CA GLY A 271 -29.08 6.77 -1.70
C GLY A 271 -27.74 6.10 -1.37
N GLY A 272 -26.61 6.59 -1.88
CA GLY A 272 -25.28 6.12 -1.56
C GLY A 272 -24.32 6.17 -2.75
N ALA A 273 -23.02 6.13 -2.48
CA ALA A 273 -21.99 6.05 -3.50
C ALA A 273 -21.90 4.62 -4.07
N ASP A 274 -21.60 4.49 -5.36
CA ASP A 274 -21.40 3.18 -6.00
C ASP A 274 -20.11 2.53 -5.51
N TYR A 275 -19.09 3.33 -5.23
CA TYR A 275 -17.80 2.89 -4.68
C TYR A 275 -17.36 3.78 -3.53
N CYS A 276 -16.91 3.15 -2.44
CA CYS A 276 -16.35 3.84 -1.29
C CYS A 276 -14.92 3.32 -1.00
N PHE A 277 -13.97 4.24 -0.84
CA PHE A 277 -12.58 3.94 -0.53
C PHE A 277 -12.21 4.53 0.82
N GLU A 278 -11.75 3.69 1.75
CA GLU A 278 -11.18 4.12 3.01
C GLU A 278 -9.66 4.12 2.89
N CYS A 279 -9.03 5.30 3.04
CA CYS A 279 -7.61 5.53 2.80
C CYS A 279 -6.89 6.14 4.03
N ILE A 280 -7.43 5.95 5.24
CA ILE A 280 -6.90 6.49 6.50
C ILE A 280 -6.42 5.36 7.41
N GLY A 281 -7.13 4.20 7.40
CA GLY A 281 -6.83 3.04 8.24
C GLY A 281 -7.49 3.06 9.60
N LEU A 282 -8.70 3.64 9.71
CA LEU A 282 -9.48 3.69 10.96
C LEU A 282 -10.73 2.83 10.86
N ALA A 283 -10.92 1.88 11.78
CA ALA A 283 -12.06 0.97 11.81
C ALA A 283 -13.43 1.69 11.78
N SER A 284 -13.56 2.80 12.51
CA SER A 284 -14.78 3.62 12.50
C SER A 284 -15.07 4.23 11.13
N LEU A 285 -14.03 4.61 10.37
CA LEU A 285 -14.19 5.15 9.02
C LEU A 285 -14.43 4.05 7.98
N MET A 286 -13.92 2.84 8.20
CA MET A 286 -14.28 1.67 7.37
C MET A 286 -15.78 1.38 7.46
N GLN A 287 -16.35 1.45 8.69
CA GLN A 287 -17.79 1.29 8.90
C GLN A 287 -18.58 2.45 8.25
N GLU A 288 -18.08 3.67 8.38
CA GLU A 288 -18.71 4.85 7.78
C GLU A 288 -18.69 4.78 6.25
N ALA A 289 -17.57 4.34 5.64
CA ALA A 289 -17.44 4.11 4.21
C ALA A 289 -18.41 3.04 3.72
N PHE A 290 -18.50 1.91 4.44
CA PHE A 290 -19.47 0.85 4.13
C PHE A 290 -20.91 1.36 4.22
N THR A 291 -21.24 2.15 5.25
CA THR A 291 -22.56 2.74 5.43
C THR A 291 -22.90 3.77 4.34
N SER A 292 -21.88 4.42 3.76
CA SER A 292 -22.02 5.40 2.68
C SER A 292 -22.30 4.79 1.31
N SER A 293 -22.06 3.49 1.14
CA SER A 293 -22.28 2.82 -0.14
C SER A 293 -23.77 2.58 -0.40
N ARG A 294 -24.11 2.50 -1.70
CA ARG A 294 -25.44 2.12 -2.17
C ARG A 294 -25.74 0.69 -1.76
N LYS A 295 -26.92 0.45 -1.26
CA LYS A 295 -27.41 -0.89 -0.92
C LYS A 295 -28.05 -1.53 -2.15
N GLU A 296 -27.33 -2.39 -2.82
CA GLU A 296 -27.88 -3.20 -3.91
C GLU A 296 -28.52 -4.49 -3.41
N LEU A 297 -28.06 -5.01 -2.26
CA LEU A 297 -28.59 -6.22 -1.65
C LEU A 297 -29.61 -5.89 -0.57
N ASN A 298 -30.88 -6.24 -0.82
CA ASN A 298 -31.93 -6.14 0.18
C ASN A 298 -31.85 -7.32 1.16
N LEU A 299 -31.09 -7.17 2.24
CA LEU A 299 -30.97 -8.18 3.28
C LEU A 299 -32.23 -8.30 4.13
N ASP A 300 -33.01 -7.21 4.26
CA ASP A 300 -34.23 -7.19 5.07
C ASP A 300 -35.25 -8.20 4.54
N GLY A 301 -35.29 -8.43 3.23
CA GLY A 301 -36.15 -9.43 2.60
C GLY A 301 -35.84 -10.88 2.96
N PHE A 302 -34.65 -11.17 3.48
CA PHE A 302 -34.30 -12.52 3.96
C PHE A 302 -34.78 -12.80 5.38
N ILE A 303 -34.99 -11.77 6.20
CA ILE A 303 -35.44 -11.89 7.59
C ILE A 303 -36.97 -11.94 7.55
N THR A 304 -37.53 -13.14 7.73
CA THR A 304 -38.98 -13.33 7.71
C THR A 304 -39.59 -13.52 9.10
N HIS A 305 -38.78 -13.90 10.07
CA HIS A 305 -39.19 -14.07 11.47
C HIS A 305 -38.06 -13.69 12.43
N GLU A 306 -38.47 -13.35 13.65
CA GLU A 306 -37.58 -13.08 14.77
C GLU A 306 -38.10 -13.77 16.03
N VAL A 307 -37.21 -14.33 16.85
CA VAL A 307 -37.54 -14.95 18.14
C VAL A 307 -36.50 -14.55 19.18
N ASN A 308 -36.84 -14.66 20.45
CA ASN A 308 -35.87 -14.58 21.54
C ASN A 308 -35.12 -15.92 21.66
N PHE A 309 -33.98 -15.91 22.32
CA PHE A 309 -33.15 -17.10 22.50
C PHE A 309 -33.91 -18.25 23.20
N GLU A 310 -34.76 -17.93 24.18
CA GLU A 310 -35.60 -18.89 24.89
C GLU A 310 -36.58 -19.62 23.99
N ASP A 311 -36.97 -19.00 22.87
CA ASP A 311 -37.88 -19.53 21.85
C ASP A 311 -37.20 -20.19 20.66
N ILE A 312 -35.90 -20.56 20.80
CA ILE A 312 -35.09 -21.07 19.66
C ILE A 312 -35.74 -22.26 18.93
N ASN A 313 -36.44 -23.15 19.65
CA ASN A 313 -37.11 -24.29 19.05
C ASN A 313 -38.20 -23.86 18.06
N LYS A 314 -38.88 -22.75 18.31
CA LYS A 314 -39.86 -22.16 17.37
C LYS A 314 -39.22 -21.76 16.05
N ALA A 315 -37.96 -21.28 16.06
CA ALA A 315 -37.22 -20.98 14.84
C ALA A 315 -36.94 -22.25 14.03
N PHE A 316 -36.61 -23.37 14.70
CA PHE A 316 -36.46 -24.67 14.05
C PHE A 316 -37.79 -25.15 13.43
N ASP A 317 -38.87 -25.09 14.17
CA ASP A 317 -40.20 -25.48 13.66
C ASP A 317 -40.61 -24.68 12.41
N LEU A 318 -40.34 -23.36 12.43
CA LEU A 318 -40.61 -22.47 11.30
C LEU A 318 -39.76 -22.85 10.07
N LEU A 319 -38.49 -23.20 10.28
CA LEU A 319 -37.60 -23.58 9.20
C LEU A 319 -37.97 -24.94 8.61
N GLU A 320 -38.23 -25.96 9.45
CA GLU A 320 -38.67 -27.28 9.01
C GLU A 320 -40.01 -27.24 8.27
N ALA A 321 -40.94 -26.40 8.73
CA ALA A 321 -42.23 -26.18 8.07
C ALA A 321 -42.13 -25.36 6.76
N GLY A 322 -40.93 -24.90 6.39
CA GLY A 322 -40.70 -24.05 5.21
C GLY A 322 -41.36 -22.68 5.30
N LYS A 323 -41.68 -22.21 6.51
CA LYS A 323 -42.38 -20.93 6.74
C LYS A 323 -41.43 -19.74 6.94
N THR A 324 -40.13 -19.98 7.05
CA THR A 324 -39.14 -18.90 7.19
C THR A 324 -38.02 -19.08 6.18
N LEU A 325 -37.53 -17.96 5.61
CA LEU A 325 -36.29 -17.93 4.85
C LEU A 325 -35.11 -17.85 5.83
N ARG A 326 -35.19 -16.91 6.78
CA ARG A 326 -34.26 -16.76 7.93
C ARG A 326 -35.08 -16.27 9.13
N CYS A 327 -34.84 -16.92 10.26
CA CYS A 327 -35.33 -16.50 11.56
C CYS A 327 -34.15 -15.97 12.36
N ILE A 328 -34.17 -14.70 12.76
CA ILE A 328 -33.17 -14.12 13.65
C ILE A 328 -33.48 -14.53 15.08
N ILE A 329 -32.48 -14.99 15.79
CA ILE A 329 -32.56 -15.38 17.21
C ILE A 329 -31.79 -14.33 18.01
N TRP A 330 -32.51 -13.57 18.83
CA TRP A 330 -31.93 -12.51 19.64
C TRP A 330 -31.38 -13.08 20.96
N MET A 331 -30.10 -12.88 21.23
CA MET A 331 -29.36 -13.44 22.37
C MET A 331 -29.51 -12.65 23.67
N GLY A 332 -30.29 -11.61 23.71
CA GLY A 332 -30.54 -10.78 24.89
C GLY A 332 -31.19 -9.45 24.47
N LYS A 333 -32.47 -9.49 24.29
CA LYS A 333 -33.33 -8.28 24.27
C LYS A 333 -34.10 -8.22 25.58
#